data_6936914cc5f24439f2806766551e268b
#
_entry.id   6936914cc5f24439f2806766551e268b
#
_cell.length_a   1.000
_cell.length_b   1.000
_cell.length_c   1.000
_cell.angle_alpha   90.00
_cell.angle_beta   90.00
_cell.angle_gamma   90.00
#
_symmetry.space_group_name_H-M   'P 1'
#
loop_
_entity.id
_entity.type
_entity.pdbx_description
1 polymer ?
#
loop_
_entity_poly.entity_id
_entity_poly.type
_entity_poly.pdbx_seq_one_letter_code
_entity_poly.pdbx_strand_id
1 'polypeptide(L)'
;MSAPALPATTRRTLHYYWQVTRAHFGLFAGLVASTLAYVALLSYANPYLMSMVVDQVSANPVAADEVFSTFGPFALALVAVNVFGQAASKLQDYCMYRLQIAASYDLATMSFDALCNQSMSFHSNRFGGTLVSQTSKFMSAYQLLLETLSFPFLPVLCSVVFTCAVLIPRVPVYVAVLMVLLAIYACVSYYMYKRILGLNEKAASAQNQLSGELSDSVANILAVKTYGREDYERALFDEANRCVVERDNRRMRASLARGIVTACIAVVIMSAVTVFIIGGNAWYGITPGTLVLMFTYTYTVTNQFNFINNGLQKMNRAFGDASGMTQVLDEPRLVADLPGAPDLRVSNGEIDFRDIGFWYTDGSATT
;
A
#
# COMPACT_ATOMS: atom_id res chain seq x y z
N MET A 1 -3.99 -5.59 -25.14
CA MET A 1 -3.14 -6.32 -24.17
C MET A 1 -3.98 -6.51 -22.90
N SER A 2 -4.47 -7.72 -22.64
CA SER A 2 -5.19 -8.04 -21.41
C SER A 2 -4.24 -7.87 -20.22
N ALA A 3 -4.68 -7.18 -19.18
CA ALA A 3 -3.93 -7.07 -17.94
C ALA A 3 -3.62 -8.50 -17.42
N PRO A 4 -2.40 -8.77 -16.92
CA PRO A 4 -2.08 -10.07 -16.37
C PRO A 4 -3.05 -10.38 -15.21
N ALA A 5 -3.69 -11.54 -15.27
CA ALA A 5 -4.59 -11.98 -14.21
C ALA A 5 -3.80 -12.03 -12.88
N LEU A 6 -4.40 -11.45 -11.82
CA LEU A 6 -3.83 -11.52 -10.48
C LEU A 6 -3.65 -13.00 -10.06
N PRO A 7 -2.57 -13.34 -9.32
CA PRO A 7 -2.42 -14.69 -8.76
C PRO A 7 -3.68 -15.10 -7.98
N ALA A 8 -4.07 -16.35 -8.08
CA ALA A 8 -5.30 -16.86 -7.46
C ALA A 8 -5.38 -16.53 -5.97
N THR A 9 -4.26 -16.65 -5.23
CA THR A 9 -4.15 -16.30 -3.81
C THR A 9 -4.40 -14.81 -3.57
N THR A 10 -3.86 -13.91 -4.40
CA THR A 10 -4.09 -12.46 -4.27
C THR A 10 -5.56 -12.10 -4.43
N ARG A 11 -6.25 -12.73 -5.40
CA ARG A 11 -7.68 -12.52 -5.62
C ARG A 11 -8.51 -13.01 -4.42
N ARG A 12 -8.12 -14.15 -3.83
CA ARG A 12 -8.76 -14.69 -2.61
C ARG A 12 -8.54 -13.78 -1.40
N THR A 13 -7.30 -13.31 -1.18
CA THR A 13 -7.00 -12.32 -0.13
C THR A 13 -7.86 -11.08 -0.24
N LEU A 14 -7.98 -10.50 -1.45
CA LEU A 14 -8.84 -9.35 -1.70
C LEU A 14 -10.32 -9.65 -1.43
N HIS A 15 -10.78 -10.87 -1.71
CA HIS A 15 -12.15 -11.29 -1.40
C HIS A 15 -12.43 -11.24 0.10
N TYR A 16 -11.56 -11.84 0.94
CA TYR A 16 -11.70 -11.82 2.40
C TYR A 16 -11.64 -10.39 2.96
N TYR A 17 -10.68 -9.59 2.49
CA TYR A 17 -10.56 -8.21 2.92
C TYR A 17 -11.76 -7.36 2.52
N TRP A 18 -12.31 -7.58 1.32
CA TRP A 18 -13.51 -6.89 0.87
C TRP A 18 -14.75 -7.31 1.67
N GLN A 19 -14.87 -8.59 2.04
CA GLN A 19 -15.96 -9.07 2.89
C GLN A 19 -16.00 -8.32 4.23
N VAL A 20 -14.85 -8.18 4.89
CA VAL A 20 -14.73 -7.43 6.15
C VAL A 20 -14.95 -5.93 5.92
N THR A 21 -14.35 -5.34 4.89
CA THR A 21 -14.54 -3.92 4.57
C THR A 21 -16.00 -3.60 4.30
N ARG A 22 -16.71 -4.49 3.60
CA ARG A 22 -18.14 -4.33 3.30
C ARG A 22 -19.01 -4.37 4.55
N ALA A 23 -18.63 -5.11 5.58
CA ALA A 23 -19.34 -5.09 6.87
C ALA A 23 -19.29 -3.69 7.53
N HIS A 24 -18.20 -2.93 7.27
CA HIS A 24 -18.01 -1.57 7.78
C HIS A 24 -18.05 -0.52 6.67
N PHE A 25 -18.92 -0.70 5.67
CA PHE A 25 -18.97 0.14 4.47
C PHE A 25 -19.13 1.64 4.77
N GLY A 26 -19.84 2.03 5.83
CA GLY A 26 -19.99 3.43 6.23
C GLY A 26 -18.65 4.10 6.58
N LEU A 27 -17.75 3.39 7.29
CA LEU A 27 -16.41 3.88 7.61
C LEU A 27 -15.53 3.96 6.35
N PHE A 28 -15.62 2.97 5.48
CA PHE A 28 -14.88 2.97 4.21
C PHE A 28 -15.36 4.10 3.27
N ALA A 29 -16.67 4.30 3.14
CA ALA A 29 -17.22 5.42 2.37
C ALA A 29 -16.83 6.77 2.96
N GLY A 30 -16.86 6.91 4.30
CA GLY A 30 -16.37 8.08 5.02
C GLY A 30 -14.90 8.36 4.76
N LEU A 31 -14.07 7.31 4.78
CA LEU A 31 -12.63 7.40 4.45
C LEU A 31 -12.40 7.92 3.03
N VAL A 32 -13.10 7.36 2.05
CA VAL A 32 -12.98 7.78 0.64
C VAL A 32 -13.48 9.22 0.47
N ALA A 33 -14.66 9.55 1.01
CA ALA A 33 -15.24 10.88 0.89
C ALA A 33 -14.38 11.96 1.56
N SER A 34 -13.85 11.69 2.75
CA SER A 34 -12.96 12.61 3.47
C SER A 34 -11.62 12.78 2.76
N THR A 35 -11.07 11.70 2.15
CA THR A 35 -9.87 11.78 1.30
C THR A 35 -10.11 12.69 0.08
N LEU A 36 -11.22 12.51 -0.62
CA LEU A 36 -11.60 13.36 -1.74
C LEU A 36 -11.75 14.83 -1.31
N ALA A 37 -12.41 15.05 -0.17
CA ALA A 37 -12.64 16.40 0.36
C ALA A 37 -11.33 17.09 0.74
N TYR A 38 -10.44 16.41 1.48
CA TYR A 38 -9.18 17.04 1.89
C TYR A 38 -8.28 17.33 0.69
N VAL A 39 -8.19 16.42 -0.28
CA VAL A 39 -7.42 16.66 -1.52
C VAL A 39 -8.01 17.83 -2.30
N ALA A 40 -9.32 17.85 -2.51
CA ALA A 40 -9.99 18.93 -3.22
C ALA A 40 -9.77 20.30 -2.56
N LEU A 41 -9.88 20.36 -1.23
CA LEU A 41 -9.77 21.63 -0.48
C LEU A 41 -8.31 22.08 -0.35
N LEU A 42 -7.43 21.25 0.23
CA LEU A 42 -6.07 21.68 0.54
C LEU A 42 -5.16 21.71 -0.68
N SER A 43 -5.26 20.73 -1.57
CA SER A 43 -4.33 20.61 -2.70
C SER A 43 -4.81 21.35 -3.95
N TYR A 44 -6.11 21.65 -4.08
CA TYR A 44 -6.68 22.24 -5.29
C TYR A 44 -7.44 23.56 -5.07
N ALA A 45 -8.37 23.63 -4.12
CA ALA A 45 -9.13 24.85 -3.87
C ALA A 45 -8.26 25.98 -3.30
N ASN A 46 -7.32 25.66 -2.43
CA ASN A 46 -6.41 26.63 -1.83
C ASN A 46 -5.52 27.33 -2.89
N PRO A 47 -4.73 26.62 -3.76
CA PRO A 47 -4.00 27.28 -4.85
C PRO A 47 -4.92 27.95 -5.87
N TYR A 48 -6.14 27.44 -6.08
CA TYR A 48 -7.11 28.07 -6.97
C TYR A 48 -7.53 29.44 -6.49
N LEU A 49 -7.88 29.58 -5.20
CA LEU A 49 -8.18 30.89 -4.58
C LEU A 49 -6.98 31.83 -4.62
N MET A 50 -5.76 31.31 -4.38
CA MET A 50 -4.54 32.10 -4.51
C MET A 50 -4.33 32.61 -5.94
N SER A 51 -4.63 31.81 -6.95
CA SER A 51 -4.56 32.25 -8.34
C SER A 51 -5.52 33.39 -8.66
N MET A 52 -6.73 33.36 -8.09
CA MET A 52 -7.70 34.44 -8.26
C MET A 52 -7.21 35.75 -7.59
N VAL A 53 -6.57 35.65 -6.42
CA VAL A 53 -5.96 36.82 -5.76
C VAL A 53 -4.82 37.38 -6.62
N VAL A 54 -3.97 36.54 -7.20
CA VAL A 54 -2.87 36.95 -8.08
C VAL A 54 -3.42 37.64 -9.35
N ASP A 55 -4.48 37.12 -9.95
CA ASP A 55 -5.11 37.73 -11.12
C ASP A 55 -5.70 39.09 -10.77
N GLN A 56 -6.40 39.22 -9.61
CA GLN A 56 -6.97 40.48 -9.15
C GLN A 56 -5.90 41.56 -8.89
N VAL A 57 -4.81 41.18 -8.20
CA VAL A 57 -3.67 42.08 -7.92
C VAL A 57 -2.98 42.53 -9.21
N SER A 58 -2.88 41.62 -10.19
CA SER A 58 -2.21 41.92 -11.47
C SER A 58 -3.07 42.78 -12.41
N ALA A 59 -4.40 42.69 -12.29
CA ALA A 59 -5.33 43.43 -13.15
C ALA A 59 -5.49 44.89 -12.72
N ASN A 60 -5.57 45.15 -11.40
CA ASN A 60 -5.80 46.49 -10.86
C ASN A 60 -4.94 46.73 -9.61
N PRO A 61 -4.13 47.82 -9.59
CA PRO A 61 -3.49 48.25 -8.37
C PRO A 61 -4.57 48.73 -7.39
N VAL A 62 -4.62 48.11 -6.21
CA VAL A 62 -5.60 48.39 -5.16
C VAL A 62 -5.01 49.43 -4.19
N ALA A 63 -5.75 50.51 -3.90
CA ALA A 63 -5.33 51.47 -2.92
C ALA A 63 -5.28 50.86 -1.50
N ALA A 64 -4.40 51.37 -0.61
CA ALA A 64 -4.16 50.79 0.69
C ALA A 64 -5.41 50.73 1.60
N ASP A 65 -6.34 51.66 1.44
CA ASP A 65 -7.60 51.76 2.15
C ASP A 65 -8.67 50.74 1.62
N GLU A 66 -8.53 50.27 0.38
CA GLU A 66 -9.45 49.31 -0.25
C GLU A 66 -8.98 47.84 -0.14
N VAL A 67 -7.79 47.58 0.41
CA VAL A 67 -7.23 46.22 0.48
C VAL A 67 -8.14 45.26 1.24
N PHE A 68 -8.68 45.65 2.37
CA PHE A 68 -9.56 44.80 3.17
C PHE A 68 -10.92 44.55 2.54
N SER A 69 -11.47 45.54 1.85
CA SER A 69 -12.76 45.37 1.13
C SER A 69 -12.64 44.48 -0.07
N THR A 70 -11.51 44.53 -0.82
CA THR A 70 -11.26 43.77 -2.02
C THR A 70 -10.78 42.34 -1.70
N PHE A 71 -9.81 42.18 -0.79
CA PHE A 71 -9.19 40.88 -0.52
C PHE A 71 -9.73 40.18 0.73
N GLY A 72 -10.50 40.84 1.57
CA GLY A 72 -11.13 40.28 2.76
C GLY A 72 -11.94 39.03 2.49
N PRO A 73 -12.83 39.00 1.47
CA PRO A 73 -13.58 37.81 1.09
C PRO A 73 -12.70 36.63 0.67
N PHE A 74 -11.59 36.90 -0.07
CA PHE A 74 -10.63 35.86 -0.45
C PHE A 74 -9.87 35.32 0.73
N ALA A 75 -9.42 36.19 1.65
CA ALA A 75 -8.75 35.77 2.87
C ALA A 75 -9.66 34.90 3.74
N LEU A 76 -10.93 35.27 3.88
CA LEU A 76 -11.92 34.50 4.62
C LEU A 76 -12.21 33.16 3.95
N ALA A 77 -12.31 33.12 2.62
CA ALA A 77 -12.46 31.89 1.86
C ALA A 77 -11.25 30.98 2.00
N LEU A 78 -10.02 31.51 1.97
CA LEU A 78 -8.79 30.74 2.21
C LEU A 78 -8.75 30.13 3.61
N VAL A 79 -9.12 30.93 4.65
CA VAL A 79 -9.21 30.39 6.02
C VAL A 79 -10.27 29.28 6.10
N ALA A 80 -11.45 29.50 5.51
CA ALA A 80 -12.51 28.50 5.50
C ALA A 80 -12.06 27.20 4.81
N VAL A 81 -11.47 27.29 3.60
CA VAL A 81 -10.93 26.14 2.87
C VAL A 81 -9.90 25.39 3.67
N ASN A 82 -8.99 26.09 4.36
CA ASN A 82 -7.99 25.45 5.21
C ASN A 82 -8.62 24.76 6.44
N VAL A 83 -9.56 25.41 7.13
CA VAL A 83 -10.26 24.84 8.29
C VAL A 83 -11.04 23.58 7.89
N PHE A 84 -11.86 23.67 6.85
CA PHE A 84 -12.63 22.51 6.37
C PHE A 84 -11.73 21.43 5.79
N GLY A 85 -10.66 21.79 5.10
CA GLY A 85 -9.68 20.85 4.58
C GLY A 85 -8.94 20.08 5.69
N GLN A 86 -8.54 20.78 6.77
CA GLN A 86 -7.94 20.12 7.93
C GLN A 86 -8.97 19.26 8.68
N ALA A 87 -10.21 19.72 8.81
CA ALA A 87 -11.27 18.90 9.39
C ALA A 87 -11.52 17.62 8.57
N ALA A 88 -11.54 17.71 7.24
CA ALA A 88 -11.65 16.56 6.35
C ALA A 88 -10.46 15.59 6.50
N SER A 89 -9.23 16.11 6.63
CA SER A 89 -8.05 15.29 6.89
C SER A 89 -8.15 14.55 8.23
N LYS A 90 -8.62 15.21 9.29
CA LYS A 90 -8.82 14.55 10.59
C LYS A 90 -9.97 13.54 10.58
N LEU A 91 -11.00 13.80 9.80
CA LEU A 91 -12.08 12.83 9.58
C LEU A 91 -11.57 11.59 8.80
N GLN A 92 -10.67 11.78 7.83
CA GLN A 92 -9.99 10.68 7.13
C GLN A 92 -9.19 9.83 8.12
N ASP A 93 -8.35 10.44 8.98
CA ASP A 93 -7.59 9.73 10.01
C ASP A 93 -8.53 8.93 10.92
N TYR A 94 -9.61 9.55 11.40
CA TYR A 94 -10.60 8.90 12.26
C TYR A 94 -11.26 7.70 11.59
N CYS A 95 -11.77 7.86 10.37
CA CYS A 95 -12.41 6.77 9.62
C CYS A 95 -11.42 5.63 9.35
N MET A 96 -10.17 5.95 9.00
CA MET A 96 -9.11 4.96 8.77
C MET A 96 -8.81 4.15 10.03
N TYR A 97 -8.54 4.80 11.16
CA TYR A 97 -8.23 4.12 12.41
C TYR A 97 -9.42 3.26 12.90
N ARG A 98 -10.64 3.79 12.84
CA ARG A 98 -11.83 3.03 13.23
C ARG A 98 -12.05 1.81 12.33
N LEU A 99 -11.84 1.95 11.04
CA LEU A 99 -11.94 0.84 10.09
C LEU A 99 -10.84 -0.20 10.34
N GLN A 100 -9.59 0.22 10.58
CA GLN A 100 -8.49 -0.69 10.91
C GLN A 100 -8.76 -1.49 12.19
N ILE A 101 -9.27 -0.84 13.23
CA ILE A 101 -9.60 -1.51 14.51
C ILE A 101 -10.72 -2.52 14.31
N ALA A 102 -11.82 -2.12 13.68
CA ALA A 102 -12.97 -2.99 13.44
C ALA A 102 -12.61 -4.18 12.54
N ALA A 103 -11.92 -3.92 11.44
CA ALA A 103 -11.46 -4.96 10.53
C ALA A 103 -10.44 -5.91 11.15
N SER A 104 -9.55 -5.42 12.02
CA SER A 104 -8.60 -6.28 12.74
C SER A 104 -9.32 -7.26 13.66
N TYR A 105 -10.38 -6.82 14.35
CA TYR A 105 -11.21 -7.70 15.16
C TYR A 105 -11.88 -8.78 14.32
N ASP A 106 -12.53 -8.41 13.20
CA ASP A 106 -13.23 -9.35 12.34
C ASP A 106 -12.27 -10.35 11.68
N LEU A 107 -11.10 -9.88 11.22
CA LEU A 107 -10.07 -10.74 10.64
C LEU A 107 -9.44 -11.68 11.66
N ALA A 108 -9.26 -11.23 12.90
CA ALA A 108 -8.81 -12.09 14.01
C ALA A 108 -9.81 -13.19 14.29
N THR A 109 -11.10 -12.85 14.42
CA THR A 109 -12.19 -13.80 14.65
C THR A 109 -12.29 -14.79 13.48
N MET A 110 -12.31 -14.31 12.25
CA MET A 110 -12.33 -15.15 11.05
C MET A 110 -11.16 -16.15 11.01
N SER A 111 -9.95 -15.67 11.35
CA SER A 111 -8.75 -16.51 11.39
C SER A 111 -8.82 -17.55 12.50
N PHE A 112 -9.27 -17.16 13.69
CA PHE A 112 -9.43 -18.05 14.82
C PHE A 112 -10.46 -19.13 14.53
N ASP A 113 -11.63 -18.77 14.00
CA ASP A 113 -12.68 -19.72 13.62
C ASP A 113 -12.19 -20.71 12.55
N ALA A 114 -11.43 -20.23 11.57
CA ALA A 114 -10.85 -21.08 10.56
C ALA A 114 -9.88 -22.10 11.17
N LEU A 115 -9.02 -21.67 12.08
CA LEU A 115 -8.04 -22.54 12.74
C LEU A 115 -8.74 -23.55 13.68
N CYS A 116 -9.69 -23.12 14.50
CA CYS A 116 -10.40 -24.01 15.41
C CYS A 116 -11.22 -25.10 14.71
N ASN A 117 -11.69 -24.81 13.49
CA ASN A 117 -12.50 -25.76 12.73
C ASN A 117 -11.65 -26.69 11.82
N GLN A 118 -10.30 -26.60 11.86
CA GLN A 118 -9.43 -27.51 11.14
C GLN A 118 -9.25 -28.85 11.88
N SER A 119 -8.90 -29.88 11.13
CA SER A 119 -8.71 -31.24 11.67
C SER A 119 -7.47 -31.34 12.58
N MET A 120 -7.43 -32.35 13.44
CA MET A 120 -6.27 -32.62 14.30
C MET A 120 -5.00 -32.87 13.47
N SER A 121 -5.12 -33.54 12.32
CA SER A 121 -4.01 -33.77 11.39
C SER A 121 -3.43 -32.46 10.82
N PHE A 122 -4.25 -31.44 10.58
CA PHE A 122 -3.80 -30.12 10.18
C PHE A 122 -2.88 -29.51 11.26
N HIS A 123 -3.28 -29.58 12.53
CA HIS A 123 -2.51 -29.01 13.63
C HIS A 123 -1.25 -29.80 13.96
N SER A 124 -1.28 -31.13 13.87
CA SER A 124 -0.09 -31.97 14.13
C SER A 124 1.02 -31.79 13.10
N ASN A 125 0.67 -31.42 11.84
CA ASN A 125 1.61 -31.21 10.75
C ASN A 125 2.12 -29.77 10.62
N ARG A 126 1.67 -28.85 11.50
CA ARG A 126 2.06 -27.44 11.44
C ARG A 126 2.44 -26.88 12.80
N PHE A 127 3.49 -26.10 12.83
CA PHE A 127 3.92 -25.43 14.07
C PHE A 127 2.92 -24.34 14.47
N GLY A 128 2.40 -24.40 15.68
CA GLY A 128 1.46 -23.42 16.22
C GLY A 128 1.96 -21.98 16.13
N GLY A 129 3.25 -21.74 16.40
CA GLY A 129 3.87 -20.42 16.27
C GLY A 129 3.82 -19.86 14.85
N THR A 130 3.90 -20.72 13.82
CA THR A 130 3.76 -20.31 12.42
C THR A 130 2.34 -19.82 12.14
N LEU A 131 1.32 -20.53 12.63
CA LEU A 131 -0.09 -20.15 12.45
C LEU A 131 -0.43 -18.83 13.13
N VAL A 132 0.08 -18.61 14.35
CA VAL A 132 -0.04 -17.33 15.08
C VAL A 132 0.62 -16.19 14.30
N SER A 133 1.83 -16.43 13.79
CA SER A 133 2.54 -15.44 12.95
C SER A 133 1.79 -15.11 11.66
N GLN A 134 1.23 -16.13 10.97
CA GLN A 134 0.43 -15.93 9.75
C GLN A 134 -0.84 -15.12 10.02
N THR A 135 -1.52 -15.38 11.13
CA THR A 135 -2.71 -14.61 11.56
C THR A 135 -2.34 -13.14 11.81
N SER A 136 -1.27 -12.88 12.55
CA SER A 136 -0.82 -11.51 12.82
C SER A 136 -0.42 -10.78 11.54
N LYS A 137 0.31 -11.45 10.63
CA LYS A 137 0.68 -10.91 9.31
C LYS A 137 -0.53 -10.60 8.44
N PHE A 138 -1.57 -11.45 8.48
CA PHE A 138 -2.81 -11.25 7.72
C PHE A 138 -3.54 -9.98 8.15
N MET A 139 -3.67 -9.74 9.46
CA MET A 139 -4.25 -8.49 9.98
C MET A 139 -3.41 -7.26 9.63
N SER A 140 -2.09 -7.34 9.84
CA SER A 140 -1.18 -6.22 9.53
C SER A 140 -1.13 -5.90 8.04
N ALA A 141 -1.27 -6.90 7.18
CA ALA A 141 -1.34 -6.73 5.73
C ALA A 141 -2.58 -5.97 5.29
N TYR A 142 -3.74 -6.20 5.92
CA TYR A 142 -4.95 -5.41 5.68
C TYR A 142 -4.74 -3.94 6.02
N GLN A 143 -4.17 -3.65 7.20
CA GLN A 143 -3.86 -2.27 7.62
C GLN A 143 -2.95 -1.59 6.61
N LEU A 144 -1.87 -2.28 6.20
CA LEU A 144 -0.91 -1.76 5.21
C LEU A 144 -1.54 -1.51 3.84
N LEU A 145 -2.46 -2.38 3.38
CA LEU A 145 -3.21 -2.18 2.14
C LEU A 145 -4.16 -0.98 2.22
N LEU A 146 -4.88 -0.83 3.34
CA LEU A 146 -5.79 0.29 3.56
C LEU A 146 -5.03 1.63 3.58
N GLU A 147 -3.90 1.71 4.30
CA GLU A 147 -3.02 2.88 4.31
C GLU A 147 -2.50 3.19 2.90
N THR A 148 -2.05 2.16 2.19
CA THR A 148 -1.51 2.31 0.84
C THR A 148 -2.58 2.80 -0.14
N LEU A 149 -3.81 2.35 -0.01
CA LEU A 149 -4.93 2.85 -0.81
C LEU A 149 -5.22 4.32 -0.50
N SER A 150 -5.27 4.68 0.80
CA SER A 150 -5.74 5.98 1.28
C SER A 150 -4.73 7.11 1.07
N PHE A 151 -3.43 6.86 1.21
CA PHE A 151 -2.42 7.91 1.13
C PHE A 151 -1.76 8.06 -0.24
N PRO A 152 -1.15 7.01 -0.89
CA PRO A 152 -0.56 7.22 -2.20
C PRO A 152 -1.55 7.07 -3.37
N PHE A 153 -2.43 6.05 -3.38
CA PHE A 153 -3.18 5.77 -4.61
C PHE A 153 -4.37 6.69 -4.83
N LEU A 154 -5.23 6.85 -3.84
CA LEU A 154 -6.44 7.65 -3.96
C LEU A 154 -6.13 9.14 -4.18
N PRO A 155 -5.20 9.78 -3.43
CA PRO A 155 -4.81 11.16 -3.69
C PRO A 155 -4.20 11.38 -5.07
N VAL A 156 -3.38 10.46 -5.59
CA VAL A 156 -2.83 10.58 -6.95
C VAL A 156 -3.93 10.58 -8.00
N LEU A 157 -4.87 9.63 -7.89
CA LEU A 157 -6.01 9.54 -8.83
C LEU A 157 -6.83 10.84 -8.81
N CYS A 158 -7.16 11.32 -7.60
CA CYS A 158 -7.89 12.58 -7.43
C CYS A 158 -7.10 13.76 -8.02
N SER A 159 -5.79 13.80 -7.79
CA SER A 159 -4.95 14.89 -8.27
C SER A 159 -4.88 14.96 -9.78
N VAL A 160 -4.77 13.84 -10.48
CA VAL A 160 -4.82 13.82 -11.94
C VAL A 160 -6.18 14.33 -12.43
N VAL A 161 -7.28 13.85 -11.83
CA VAL A 161 -8.64 14.28 -12.20
C VAL A 161 -8.84 15.78 -11.98
N PHE A 162 -8.48 16.29 -10.80
CA PHE A 162 -8.64 17.72 -10.49
C PHE A 162 -7.74 18.62 -11.35
N THR A 163 -6.49 18.21 -11.58
CA THR A 163 -5.58 18.94 -12.46
C THR A 163 -6.17 19.05 -13.87
N CYS A 164 -6.65 17.95 -14.42
CA CYS A 164 -7.30 17.94 -15.73
C CYS A 164 -8.57 18.80 -15.74
N ALA A 165 -9.45 18.65 -14.75
CA ALA A 165 -10.71 19.39 -14.68
C ALA A 165 -10.52 20.91 -14.65
N VAL A 166 -9.48 21.39 -13.95
CA VAL A 166 -9.24 22.83 -13.80
C VAL A 166 -8.41 23.42 -14.94
N LEU A 167 -7.41 22.68 -15.46
CA LEU A 167 -6.47 23.21 -16.46
C LEU A 167 -6.91 22.96 -17.92
N ILE A 168 -7.70 21.92 -18.25
CA ILE A 168 -8.16 21.68 -19.63
C ILE A 168 -8.92 22.88 -20.21
N PRO A 169 -9.88 23.50 -19.49
CA PRO A 169 -10.60 24.65 -20.04
C PRO A 169 -9.73 25.89 -20.28
N ARG A 170 -8.56 25.99 -19.60
CA ARG A 170 -7.68 27.16 -19.66
C ARG A 170 -6.52 26.96 -20.61
N VAL A 171 -5.84 25.80 -20.54
CA VAL A 171 -4.58 25.54 -21.28
C VAL A 171 -4.55 24.08 -21.74
N PRO A 172 -5.39 23.68 -22.73
CA PRO A 172 -5.53 22.28 -23.13
C PRO A 172 -4.23 21.68 -23.68
N VAL A 173 -3.43 22.47 -24.42
CA VAL A 173 -2.14 22.03 -24.99
C VAL A 173 -1.16 21.65 -23.88
N TYR A 174 -1.10 22.46 -22.83
CA TYR A 174 -0.26 22.16 -21.68
C TYR A 174 -0.66 20.86 -20.97
N VAL A 175 -1.97 20.65 -20.75
CA VAL A 175 -2.47 19.43 -20.11
C VAL A 175 -2.13 18.20 -20.95
N ALA A 176 -2.24 18.28 -22.29
CA ALA A 176 -1.85 17.18 -23.16
C ALA A 176 -0.36 16.83 -23.00
N VAL A 177 0.54 17.83 -22.97
CA VAL A 177 1.98 17.63 -22.74
C VAL A 177 2.22 17.03 -21.34
N LEU A 178 1.59 17.57 -20.31
CA LEU A 178 1.70 17.07 -18.95
C LEU A 178 1.27 15.60 -18.86
N MET A 179 0.13 15.23 -19.44
CA MET A 179 -0.36 13.85 -19.42
C MET A 179 0.57 12.87 -20.13
N VAL A 180 1.17 13.28 -21.27
CA VAL A 180 2.20 12.47 -21.96
C VAL A 180 3.43 12.26 -21.05
N LEU A 181 3.93 13.33 -20.43
CA LEU A 181 5.08 13.24 -19.53
C LEU A 181 4.78 12.38 -18.28
N LEU A 182 3.60 12.50 -17.69
CA LEU A 182 3.16 11.65 -16.57
C LEU A 182 3.01 10.19 -17.00
N ALA A 183 2.51 9.92 -18.20
CA ALA A 183 2.45 8.57 -18.75
C ALA A 183 3.86 7.97 -18.95
N ILE A 184 4.81 8.74 -19.47
CA ILE A 184 6.22 8.33 -19.58
C ILE A 184 6.79 8.04 -18.18
N TYR A 185 6.54 8.94 -17.21
CA TYR A 185 6.95 8.73 -15.82
C TYR A 185 6.41 7.41 -15.26
N ALA A 186 5.12 7.15 -15.42
CA ALA A 186 4.48 5.93 -14.95
C ALA A 186 5.05 4.67 -15.61
N CYS A 187 5.25 4.69 -16.94
CA CYS A 187 5.82 3.57 -17.70
C CYS A 187 7.25 3.26 -17.27
N VAL A 188 8.11 4.27 -17.19
CA VAL A 188 9.51 4.10 -16.75
C VAL A 188 9.58 3.60 -15.31
N SER A 189 8.78 4.20 -14.43
CA SER A 189 8.68 3.82 -13.02
C SER A 189 8.26 2.36 -12.84
N TYR A 190 7.25 1.91 -13.59
CA TYR A 190 6.77 0.54 -13.59
C TYR A 190 7.81 -0.46 -14.12
N TYR A 191 8.48 -0.12 -15.21
CA TYR A 191 9.55 -0.97 -15.76
C TYR A 191 10.70 -1.15 -14.78
N MET A 192 11.18 -0.06 -14.18
CA MET A 192 12.25 -0.12 -13.18
C MET A 192 11.81 -0.84 -11.90
N TYR A 193 10.55 -0.67 -11.51
CA TYR A 193 9.98 -1.39 -10.37
C TYR A 193 10.04 -2.91 -10.54
N LYS A 194 9.65 -3.44 -11.72
CA LYS A 194 9.75 -4.88 -12.01
C LYS A 194 11.16 -5.43 -11.86
N ARG A 195 12.16 -4.66 -12.28
CA ARG A 195 13.57 -5.05 -12.14
C ARG A 195 14.00 -5.10 -10.67
N ILE A 196 13.55 -4.15 -9.85
CA ILE A 196 13.89 -4.09 -8.42
C ILE A 196 13.19 -5.21 -7.65
N LEU A 197 11.98 -5.63 -8.06
CA LEU A 197 11.24 -6.71 -7.41
C LEU A 197 12.06 -8.01 -7.31
N GLY A 198 12.68 -8.45 -8.40
CA GLY A 198 13.55 -9.63 -8.40
C GLY A 198 14.81 -9.47 -7.54
N LEU A 199 15.32 -8.24 -7.37
CA LEU A 199 16.43 -7.97 -6.44
C LEU A 199 15.97 -8.00 -4.99
N ASN A 200 14.75 -7.55 -4.69
CA ASN A 200 14.15 -7.64 -3.36
C ASN A 200 13.98 -9.11 -2.92
N GLU A 201 13.50 -9.97 -3.82
CA GLU A 201 13.34 -11.41 -3.56
C GLU A 201 14.69 -12.07 -3.23
N LYS A 202 15.75 -11.76 -4.00
CA LYS A 202 17.09 -12.26 -3.76
C LYS A 202 17.69 -11.76 -2.43
N ALA A 203 17.45 -10.51 -2.07
CA ALA A 203 17.86 -9.93 -0.80
C ALA A 203 17.11 -10.57 0.38
N ALA A 204 15.79 -10.79 0.25
CA ALA A 204 14.98 -11.46 1.24
C ALA A 204 15.42 -12.93 1.44
N SER A 205 15.73 -13.66 0.37
CA SER A 205 16.25 -15.02 0.44
C SER A 205 17.59 -15.10 1.19
N ALA A 206 18.52 -14.18 0.91
CA ALA A 206 19.78 -14.10 1.64
C ALA A 206 19.58 -13.78 3.13
N GLN A 207 18.64 -12.87 3.45
CA GLN A 207 18.29 -12.55 4.84
C GLN A 207 17.67 -13.75 5.57
N ASN A 208 16.83 -14.53 4.90
CA ASN A 208 16.27 -15.76 5.47
C ASN A 208 17.34 -16.81 5.74
N GLN A 209 18.32 -16.97 4.83
CA GLN A 209 19.44 -17.85 5.03
C GLN A 209 20.29 -17.44 6.25
N LEU A 210 20.62 -16.15 6.36
CA LEU A 210 21.36 -15.63 7.54
C LEU A 210 20.58 -15.89 8.84
N SER A 211 19.25 -15.71 8.82
CA SER A 211 18.40 -16.00 9.98
C SER A 211 18.38 -17.50 10.31
N GLY A 212 18.44 -18.37 9.29
CA GLY A 212 18.58 -19.81 9.44
C GLY A 212 19.88 -20.17 10.15
N GLU A 213 21.03 -19.70 9.65
CA GLU A 213 22.35 -19.94 10.27
C GLU A 213 22.38 -19.48 11.74
N LEU A 214 21.83 -18.30 12.02
CA LEU A 214 21.73 -17.81 13.41
C LEU A 214 20.89 -18.74 14.28
N SER A 215 19.73 -19.17 13.77
CA SER A 215 18.80 -20.05 14.49
C SER A 215 19.46 -21.40 14.79
N ASP A 216 20.17 -21.97 13.82
CA ASP A 216 20.85 -23.26 13.97
C ASP A 216 21.99 -23.18 14.97
N SER A 217 22.83 -22.13 14.89
CA SER A 217 23.91 -21.91 15.85
C SER A 217 23.39 -21.71 17.28
N VAL A 218 22.30 -20.94 17.44
CA VAL A 218 21.69 -20.70 18.78
C VAL A 218 21.01 -21.97 19.32
N ALA A 219 20.28 -22.70 18.48
CA ALA A 219 19.64 -23.95 18.89
C ALA A 219 20.65 -25.01 19.33
N ASN A 220 21.85 -25.06 18.72
CA ASN A 220 22.92 -26.00 19.01
C ASN A 220 24.02 -25.38 19.84
N ILE A 221 23.77 -24.28 20.55
CA ILE A 221 24.84 -23.53 21.27
C ILE A 221 25.61 -24.37 22.28
N LEU A 222 24.95 -25.34 22.92
CA LEU A 222 25.60 -26.27 23.86
C LEU A 222 26.69 -27.12 23.15
N ALA A 223 26.38 -27.65 21.97
CA ALA A 223 27.32 -28.40 21.18
C ALA A 223 28.49 -27.52 20.71
N VAL A 224 28.18 -26.31 20.19
CA VAL A 224 29.20 -25.33 19.80
C VAL A 224 30.16 -25.05 20.92
N LYS A 225 29.66 -24.81 22.14
CA LYS A 225 30.45 -24.55 23.36
C LYS A 225 31.24 -25.78 23.81
N THR A 226 30.63 -26.97 23.80
CA THR A 226 31.27 -28.20 24.24
C THR A 226 32.43 -28.60 23.34
N TYR A 227 32.32 -28.36 22.04
CA TYR A 227 33.36 -28.69 21.07
C TYR A 227 34.33 -27.53 20.77
N GLY A 228 34.16 -26.34 21.36
CA GLY A 228 34.98 -25.16 21.14
C GLY A 228 34.97 -24.68 19.68
N ARG A 229 33.78 -24.72 19.00
CA ARG A 229 33.64 -24.43 17.58
C ARG A 229 33.08 -23.01 17.29
N GLU A 230 33.21 -22.08 18.23
CA GLU A 230 32.71 -20.72 18.09
C GLU A 230 33.27 -19.98 16.86
N ASP A 231 34.57 -20.17 16.59
CA ASP A 231 35.20 -19.51 15.43
C ASP A 231 34.71 -20.07 14.09
N TYR A 232 34.37 -21.36 14.05
CA TYR A 232 33.79 -21.98 12.87
C TYR A 232 32.38 -21.44 12.61
N GLU A 233 31.54 -21.42 13.63
CA GLU A 233 30.18 -20.87 13.55
C GLU A 233 30.20 -19.39 13.17
N ARG A 234 31.12 -18.61 13.74
CA ARG A 234 31.33 -17.21 13.37
C ARG A 234 31.68 -17.05 11.89
N ALA A 235 32.55 -17.93 11.36
CA ALA A 235 32.93 -17.88 9.94
C ALA A 235 31.72 -18.16 9.00
N LEU A 236 30.91 -19.16 9.33
CA LEU A 236 29.68 -19.48 8.58
C LEU A 236 28.71 -18.31 8.60
N PHE A 237 28.45 -17.74 9.78
CA PHE A 237 27.58 -16.57 9.92
C PHE A 237 28.10 -15.36 9.14
N ASP A 238 29.40 -15.10 9.17
CA ASP A 238 30.06 -14.00 8.46
C ASP A 238 29.93 -14.17 6.93
N GLU A 239 30.08 -15.40 6.43
CA GLU A 239 29.87 -15.70 5.00
C GLU A 239 28.41 -15.42 4.57
N ALA A 240 27.43 -15.91 5.33
CA ALA A 240 26.02 -15.62 5.08
C ALA A 240 25.71 -14.11 5.15
N ASN A 241 26.31 -13.41 6.14
CA ASN A 241 26.14 -11.97 6.30
C ASN A 241 26.76 -11.18 5.14
N ARG A 242 27.92 -11.57 4.62
CA ARG A 242 28.51 -10.98 3.41
C ARG A 242 27.62 -11.14 2.20
N CYS A 243 26.96 -12.30 2.05
CA CYS A 243 25.97 -12.51 0.99
C CYS A 243 24.81 -11.53 1.11
N VAL A 244 24.28 -11.31 2.32
CA VAL A 244 23.21 -10.29 2.57
C VAL A 244 23.69 -8.91 2.14
N VAL A 245 24.87 -8.48 2.59
CA VAL A 245 25.45 -7.16 2.25
C VAL A 245 25.61 -7.00 0.74
N GLU A 246 26.07 -8.03 0.03
CA GLU A 246 26.21 -7.97 -1.43
C GLU A 246 24.85 -7.82 -2.13
N ARG A 247 23.83 -8.61 -1.73
CA ARG A 247 22.48 -8.54 -2.31
C ARG A 247 21.81 -7.21 -2.00
N ASP A 248 21.93 -6.71 -0.78
CA ASP A 248 21.41 -5.42 -0.38
C ASP A 248 22.08 -4.26 -1.12
N ASN A 249 23.38 -4.29 -1.33
CA ASN A 249 24.10 -3.30 -2.12
C ASN A 249 23.62 -3.28 -3.58
N ARG A 250 23.37 -4.44 -4.19
CA ARG A 250 22.79 -4.52 -5.55
C ARG A 250 21.38 -3.93 -5.60
N ARG A 251 20.55 -4.26 -4.61
CA ARG A 251 19.19 -3.71 -4.43
C ARG A 251 19.23 -2.19 -4.25
N MET A 252 20.09 -1.69 -3.37
CA MET A 252 20.27 -0.27 -3.10
C MET A 252 20.68 0.49 -4.37
N ARG A 253 21.69 0.01 -5.12
CA ARG A 253 22.13 0.65 -6.38
C ARG A 253 21.00 0.73 -7.40
N ALA A 254 20.21 -0.33 -7.56
CA ALA A 254 19.06 -0.34 -8.47
C ALA A 254 17.97 0.64 -8.01
N SER A 255 17.72 0.73 -6.69
CA SER A 255 16.76 1.67 -6.11
C SER A 255 17.20 3.13 -6.29
N LEU A 256 18.49 3.41 -6.07
CA LEU A 256 19.08 4.74 -6.32
C LEU A 256 19.02 5.12 -7.81
N ALA A 257 19.37 4.19 -8.71
CA ALA A 257 19.27 4.43 -10.15
C ALA A 257 17.83 4.77 -10.57
N ARG A 258 16.82 4.06 -10.02
CA ARG A 258 15.42 4.41 -10.23
C ARG A 258 15.11 5.81 -9.70
N GLY A 259 15.54 6.14 -8.48
CA GLY A 259 15.33 7.45 -7.86
C GLY A 259 15.91 8.58 -8.73
N ILE A 260 17.12 8.39 -9.26
CA ILE A 260 17.77 9.37 -10.16
C ILE A 260 16.96 9.53 -11.46
N VAL A 261 16.56 8.44 -12.10
CA VAL A 261 15.79 8.50 -13.35
C VAL A 261 14.43 9.17 -13.14
N THR A 262 13.72 8.82 -12.06
CA THR A 262 12.42 9.47 -11.74
C THR A 262 12.60 10.95 -11.39
N ALA A 263 13.67 11.31 -10.69
CA ALA A 263 14.00 12.72 -10.43
C ALA A 263 14.33 13.49 -11.71
N CYS A 264 15.09 12.91 -12.65
CA CYS A 264 15.34 13.52 -13.95
C CYS A 264 14.03 13.77 -14.73
N ILE A 265 13.10 12.80 -14.74
CA ILE A 265 11.79 12.98 -15.39
C ILE A 265 11.00 14.09 -14.68
N ALA A 266 11.01 14.15 -13.35
CA ALA A 266 10.37 15.22 -12.60
C ALA A 266 10.97 16.60 -12.97
N VAL A 267 12.28 16.70 -13.11
CA VAL A 267 12.95 17.93 -13.58
C VAL A 267 12.49 18.30 -15.00
N VAL A 268 12.37 17.32 -15.93
CA VAL A 268 11.84 17.58 -17.27
C VAL A 268 10.40 18.09 -17.22
N ILE A 269 9.54 17.50 -16.38
CA ILE A 269 8.15 17.96 -16.17
C ILE A 269 8.15 19.42 -15.65
N MET A 270 8.97 19.73 -14.64
CA MET A 270 9.08 21.08 -14.09
C MET A 270 9.70 22.07 -15.07
N SER A 271 10.63 21.64 -15.92
CA SER A 271 11.17 22.47 -17.00
C SER A 271 10.13 22.77 -18.07
N ALA A 272 9.31 21.78 -18.44
CA ALA A 272 8.21 21.98 -19.38
C ALA A 272 7.21 23.03 -18.85
N VAL A 273 6.79 22.93 -17.58
CA VAL A 273 5.91 23.96 -17.00
C VAL A 273 6.57 25.34 -16.98
N THR A 274 7.86 25.41 -16.70
CA THR A 274 8.62 26.68 -16.70
C THR A 274 8.63 27.32 -18.10
N VAL A 275 8.82 26.55 -19.17
CA VAL A 275 8.73 27.06 -20.55
C VAL A 275 7.33 27.62 -20.85
N PHE A 276 6.28 26.89 -20.44
CA PHE A 276 4.90 27.39 -20.58
C PHE A 276 4.61 28.62 -19.72
N ILE A 277 5.24 28.76 -18.55
CA ILE A 277 5.11 29.96 -17.71
C ILE A 277 5.78 31.16 -18.40
N ILE A 278 7.01 31.00 -18.94
CA ILE A 278 7.74 32.09 -19.60
C ILE A 278 7.02 32.57 -20.86
N GLY A 279 6.56 31.64 -21.70
CA GLY A 279 5.91 31.94 -22.98
C GLY A 279 4.38 32.08 -22.91
N GLY A 280 3.76 31.65 -21.82
CA GLY A 280 2.31 31.42 -21.75
C GLY A 280 1.47 32.67 -21.96
N ASN A 281 1.88 33.80 -21.38
CA ASN A 281 1.18 35.05 -21.58
C ASN A 281 1.28 35.52 -23.05
N ALA A 282 2.49 35.47 -23.64
CA ALA A 282 2.70 35.93 -25.01
C ALA A 282 2.08 35.01 -26.08
N TRP A 283 2.12 33.67 -25.85
CA TRP A 283 1.66 32.68 -26.84
C TRP A 283 0.18 32.32 -26.71
N TYR A 284 -0.36 32.34 -25.48
CA TYR A 284 -1.70 31.82 -25.19
C TYR A 284 -2.57 32.77 -24.40
N GLY A 285 -2.09 34.01 -24.08
CA GLY A 285 -2.86 34.96 -23.29
C GLY A 285 -3.17 34.49 -21.87
N ILE A 286 -2.31 33.66 -21.29
CA ILE A 286 -2.53 33.04 -19.98
C ILE A 286 -2.33 34.10 -18.89
N THR A 287 -3.29 34.16 -17.94
CA THR A 287 -3.21 35.12 -16.81
C THR A 287 -2.14 34.70 -15.79
N PRO A 288 -1.55 35.64 -15.05
CA PRO A 288 -0.56 35.36 -14.02
C PRO A 288 -1.02 34.34 -12.98
N GLY A 289 -2.29 34.41 -12.55
CA GLY A 289 -2.89 33.44 -11.62
C GLY A 289 -2.96 32.03 -12.22
N THR A 290 -3.28 31.91 -13.52
CA THR A 290 -3.27 30.61 -14.19
C THR A 290 -1.85 30.02 -14.28
N LEU A 291 -0.81 30.85 -14.44
CA LEU A 291 0.60 30.40 -14.40
C LEU A 291 0.95 29.81 -13.01
N VAL A 292 0.50 30.45 -11.95
CA VAL A 292 0.66 29.92 -10.56
C VAL A 292 -0.05 28.58 -10.39
N LEU A 293 -1.26 28.43 -10.94
CA LEU A 293 -1.98 27.16 -10.92
C LEU A 293 -1.23 26.06 -11.66
N MET A 294 -0.73 26.34 -12.87
CA MET A 294 0.03 25.38 -13.66
C MET A 294 1.23 24.87 -12.89
N PHE A 295 2.00 25.77 -12.27
CA PHE A 295 3.14 25.40 -11.44
C PHE A 295 2.73 24.53 -10.24
N THR A 296 1.78 25.01 -9.45
CA THR A 296 1.39 24.39 -8.18
C THR A 296 0.75 22.99 -8.41
N TYR A 297 -0.13 22.88 -9.40
CA TYR A 297 -0.80 21.61 -9.69
C TYR A 297 0.17 20.58 -10.29
N THR A 298 1.08 21.04 -11.17
CA THR A 298 2.10 20.15 -11.72
C THR A 298 3.05 19.66 -10.65
N TYR A 299 3.50 20.54 -9.76
CA TYR A 299 4.32 20.19 -8.62
C TYR A 299 3.63 19.16 -7.71
N THR A 300 2.35 19.40 -7.38
CA THR A 300 1.54 18.51 -6.54
C THR A 300 1.41 17.12 -7.17
N VAL A 301 0.99 17.04 -8.44
CA VAL A 301 0.83 15.75 -9.14
C VAL A 301 2.17 15.02 -9.25
N THR A 302 3.24 15.71 -9.62
CA THR A 302 4.57 15.12 -9.77
C THR A 302 5.10 14.55 -8.45
N ASN A 303 4.92 15.28 -7.34
CA ASN A 303 5.29 14.78 -6.01
C ASN A 303 4.48 13.56 -5.58
N GLN A 304 3.18 13.55 -5.87
CA GLN A 304 2.34 12.40 -5.52
C GLN A 304 2.72 11.15 -6.31
N PHE A 305 3.15 11.28 -7.56
CA PHE A 305 3.66 10.15 -8.34
C PHE A 305 4.90 9.49 -7.72
N ASN A 306 5.74 10.24 -7.02
CA ASN A 306 6.87 9.67 -6.27
C ASN A 306 6.44 8.69 -5.17
N PHE A 307 5.27 8.89 -4.55
CA PHE A 307 4.75 8.00 -3.51
C PHE A 307 4.17 6.69 -4.04
N ILE A 308 3.73 6.64 -5.31
CA ILE A 308 3.18 5.41 -5.93
C ILE A 308 4.18 4.25 -5.84
N ASN A 309 5.46 4.50 -6.09
CA ASN A 309 6.47 3.45 -6.08
C ASN A 309 6.62 2.79 -4.71
N ASN A 310 6.56 3.58 -3.64
CA ASN A 310 6.59 3.07 -2.28
C ASN A 310 5.29 2.34 -1.96
N GLY A 311 4.16 2.84 -2.46
CA GLY A 311 2.85 2.20 -2.35
C GLY A 311 2.82 0.82 -3.00
N LEU A 312 3.35 0.67 -4.21
CA LEU A 312 3.45 -0.63 -4.91
C LEU A 312 4.29 -1.65 -4.13
N GLN A 313 5.41 -1.21 -3.53
CA GLN A 313 6.24 -2.09 -2.69
C GLN A 313 5.50 -2.56 -1.44
N LYS A 314 4.82 -1.64 -0.74
CA LYS A 314 3.99 -1.94 0.43
C LYS A 314 2.86 -2.91 0.07
N MET A 315 2.19 -2.69 -1.05
CA MET A 315 1.10 -3.55 -1.53
C MET A 315 1.58 -4.98 -1.81
N ASN A 316 2.72 -5.16 -2.50
CA ASN A 316 3.28 -6.49 -2.76
C ASN A 316 3.69 -7.19 -1.47
N ARG A 317 4.31 -6.46 -0.54
CA ARG A 317 4.64 -7.02 0.77
C ARG A 317 3.38 -7.47 1.52
N ALA A 318 2.34 -6.64 1.53
CA ALA A 318 1.07 -6.97 2.18
C ALA A 318 0.44 -8.24 1.60
N PHE A 319 0.42 -8.41 0.26
CA PHE A 319 -0.07 -9.65 -0.35
C PHE A 319 0.80 -10.86 -0.02
N GLY A 320 2.11 -10.70 0.04
CA GLY A 320 3.04 -11.75 0.48
C GLY A 320 2.76 -12.17 1.93
N ASP A 321 2.66 -11.21 2.83
CA ASP A 321 2.39 -11.42 4.26
C ASP A 321 1.01 -12.06 4.50
N ALA A 322 0.00 -11.71 3.68
CA ALA A 322 -1.36 -12.26 3.79
C ALA A 322 -1.49 -13.68 3.22
N SER A 323 -0.60 -14.09 2.32
CA SER A 323 -0.76 -15.32 1.51
C SER A 323 -0.88 -16.58 2.35
N GLY A 324 -0.10 -16.69 3.44
CA GLY A 324 -0.11 -17.88 4.31
C GLY A 324 -1.45 -18.11 4.99
N MET A 325 -2.04 -17.07 5.58
CA MET A 325 -3.35 -17.20 6.22
C MET A 325 -4.49 -17.34 5.18
N THR A 326 -4.36 -16.70 4.02
CA THR A 326 -5.31 -16.91 2.91
C THR A 326 -5.38 -18.38 2.49
N GLN A 327 -4.24 -19.08 2.42
CA GLN A 327 -4.21 -20.51 2.11
C GLN A 327 -4.91 -21.33 3.19
N VAL A 328 -4.71 -20.99 4.48
CA VAL A 328 -5.42 -21.66 5.58
C VAL A 328 -6.92 -21.45 5.50
N LEU A 329 -7.38 -20.23 5.17
CA LEU A 329 -8.80 -19.91 5.00
C LEU A 329 -9.43 -20.64 3.81
N ASP A 330 -8.66 -20.91 2.76
CA ASP A 330 -9.11 -21.65 1.57
C ASP A 330 -9.01 -23.19 1.73
N GLU A 331 -8.34 -23.67 2.79
CA GLU A 331 -8.14 -25.10 3.01
C GLU A 331 -9.46 -25.79 3.40
N PRO A 332 -9.86 -26.86 2.72
CA PRO A 332 -11.12 -27.53 3.00
C PRO A 332 -11.08 -28.19 4.39
N ARG A 333 -12.18 -28.08 5.12
CA ARG A 333 -12.35 -28.77 6.40
C ARG A 333 -12.49 -30.26 6.12
N LEU A 334 -11.54 -31.06 6.59
CA LEU A 334 -11.54 -32.51 6.39
C LEU A 334 -12.59 -33.24 7.25
N VAL A 335 -12.94 -32.66 8.41
CA VAL A 335 -13.95 -33.17 9.32
C VAL A 335 -15.04 -32.11 9.48
N ALA A 336 -16.21 -32.40 8.99
CA ALA A 336 -17.39 -31.54 9.09
C ALA A 336 -18.64 -32.41 9.27
N ASP A 337 -19.61 -31.88 9.96
CA ASP A 337 -20.93 -32.53 10.10
C ASP A 337 -21.63 -32.60 8.74
N LEU A 338 -22.34 -33.69 8.51
CA LEU A 338 -23.18 -33.80 7.32
C LEU A 338 -24.33 -32.77 7.40
N PRO A 339 -24.76 -32.20 6.28
CA PRO A 339 -25.89 -31.28 6.26
C PRO A 339 -27.15 -31.97 6.87
N GLY A 340 -27.69 -31.40 7.93
CA GLY A 340 -28.86 -31.94 8.63
C GLY A 340 -28.55 -33.09 9.60
N ALA A 341 -27.30 -33.32 9.96
CA ALA A 341 -26.94 -34.30 11.00
C ALA A 341 -27.64 -33.96 12.31
N PRO A 342 -28.28 -34.93 12.96
CA PRO A 342 -28.89 -34.71 14.28
C PRO A 342 -27.82 -34.55 15.36
N ASP A 343 -28.16 -33.80 16.43
CA ASP A 343 -27.28 -33.69 17.58
C ASP A 343 -26.98 -35.07 18.19
N LEU A 344 -25.72 -35.33 18.50
CA LEU A 344 -25.31 -36.56 19.19
C LEU A 344 -25.90 -36.62 20.58
N ARG A 345 -26.77 -37.62 20.84
CA ARG A 345 -27.32 -37.91 22.17
C ARG A 345 -26.68 -39.18 22.71
N VAL A 346 -25.80 -39.01 23.69
CA VAL A 346 -25.13 -40.11 24.37
C VAL A 346 -25.98 -40.52 25.58
N SER A 347 -26.45 -41.77 25.60
CA SER A 347 -27.21 -42.33 26.73
C SER A 347 -26.34 -43.10 27.72
N ASN A 348 -25.46 -43.99 27.24
CA ASN A 348 -24.67 -44.91 28.09
C ASN A 348 -23.16 -44.75 27.95
N GLY A 349 -22.67 -43.94 27.03
CA GLY A 349 -21.22 -43.73 26.80
C GLY A 349 -20.46 -44.97 26.31
N GLU A 350 -21.17 -45.96 25.72
CA GLU A 350 -20.59 -47.17 25.16
C GLU A 350 -20.06 -46.92 23.75
N ILE A 351 -18.83 -47.36 23.46
CA ILE A 351 -18.19 -47.27 22.15
C ILE A 351 -17.87 -48.69 21.71
N ASP A 352 -18.47 -49.12 20.59
CA ASP A 352 -18.26 -50.42 20.01
C ASP A 352 -17.46 -50.25 18.69
N PHE A 353 -16.27 -50.87 18.64
CA PHE A 353 -15.42 -50.87 17.49
C PHE A 353 -15.59 -52.18 16.70
N ARG A 354 -16.20 -52.11 15.52
CA ARG A 354 -16.43 -53.27 14.64
C ARG A 354 -15.74 -53.10 13.31
N ASP A 355 -14.86 -54.01 12.95
CA ASP A 355 -14.15 -54.07 11.66
C ASP A 355 -13.48 -52.74 11.25
N ILE A 356 -12.86 -52.04 12.21
CA ILE A 356 -12.21 -50.75 11.97
C ILE A 356 -10.76 -51.01 11.51
N GLY A 357 -10.44 -50.48 10.31
CA GLY A 357 -9.06 -50.31 9.85
C GLY A 357 -8.60 -48.85 10.07
N PHE A 358 -7.45 -48.69 10.70
CA PHE A 358 -6.82 -47.37 10.84
C PHE A 358 -5.38 -47.43 10.35
N TRP A 359 -4.98 -46.47 9.52
CA TRP A 359 -3.58 -46.26 9.11
C TRP A 359 -3.23 -44.80 9.13
N TYR A 360 -2.00 -44.50 9.49
CA TYR A 360 -1.45 -43.17 9.27
C TYR A 360 -1.14 -43.03 7.77
N THR A 361 -1.57 -41.92 7.17
CA THR A 361 -1.05 -41.54 5.86
C THR A 361 0.39 -41.04 6.05
N ASP A 362 1.37 -41.98 6.04
CA ASP A 362 2.75 -41.61 5.91
C ASP A 362 2.93 -40.95 4.56
N GLY A 363 3.38 -39.69 4.55
CA GLY A 363 3.72 -38.96 3.34
C GLY A 363 4.93 -39.51 2.57
N SER A 364 5.28 -40.76 2.78
CA SER A 364 6.38 -41.51 2.19
C SER A 364 5.95 -42.84 1.55
N ALA A 365 4.82 -42.86 0.86
CA ALA A 365 4.59 -43.91 -0.13
C ALA A 365 5.22 -43.45 -1.45
N THR A 366 6.54 -43.39 -1.49
CA THR A 366 7.31 -43.50 -2.73
C THR A 366 7.77 -44.94 -2.83
N THR A 367 7.09 -45.70 -3.67
CA THR A 367 7.66 -46.81 -4.42
C THR A 367 7.70 -46.40 -5.85
#